data_1700f17886c28a93598dfe076f150823
#
_entry.id   1700f17886c28a93598dfe076f150823
#
_cell.length_a   1.000
_cell.length_b   1.000
_cell.length_c   1.000
_cell.angle_alpha   90.00
_cell.angle_beta   90.00
_cell.angle_gamma   90.00
#
_symmetry.space_group_name_H-M   'P 1'
#
loop_
_entity.id
_entity.type
_entity.pdbx_description
1 polymer ?
#
loop_
_entity_poly.entity_id
_entity_poly.type
_entity_poly.pdbx_seq_one_letter_code
_entity_poly.pdbx_strand_id
1 'polypeptide(L)'
;MFLRIFATKNWCMEIGTLISIGCIIALLILGYFMFFGKTKSQEKEIYVPNEKGDDNIRVVSYKLTVPLRIQACERLILYIERIQFPVLIKRVFYPGISRNDFQFALLQNVQDEFEHNLAQRLYVSETTWQLIVLAKEEVLQNLNAVFGDNPDADVALIAQQLASFENPMAEKAVVNIKKEFNSL
;
A
#
# COMPACT_ATOMS: atom_id res chain seq x y z
N MET A 1 -36.67 -53.06 26.90
CA MET A 1 -37.38 -52.24 25.86
C MET A 1 -37.11 -50.75 26.01
N PHE A 2 -36.68 -50.23 27.15
CA PHE A 2 -36.43 -48.78 27.41
C PHE A 2 -35.10 -48.26 26.87
N LEU A 3 -34.09 -49.03 26.69
CA LEU A 3 -32.74 -48.59 26.21
C LEU A 3 -32.65 -48.24 24.73
N ARG A 4 -33.57 -48.75 23.89
CA ARG A 4 -33.60 -48.42 22.43
C ARG A 4 -34.23 -47.06 22.12
N ILE A 5 -35.06 -46.52 22.97
CA ILE A 5 -35.77 -45.26 22.74
C ILE A 5 -34.86 -44.05 23.08
N PHE A 6 -33.93 -44.23 24.03
CA PHE A 6 -32.96 -43.17 24.38
C PHE A 6 -31.86 -42.96 23.34
N ALA A 7 -31.41 -44.06 22.68
CA ALA A 7 -30.36 -43.97 21.67
C ALA A 7 -30.83 -43.28 20.39
N THR A 8 -32.07 -43.43 19.99
CA THR A 8 -32.63 -42.81 18.78
C THR A 8 -32.92 -41.33 18.97
N LYS A 9 -33.20 -40.88 20.20
CA LYS A 9 -33.46 -39.45 20.50
C LYS A 9 -32.20 -38.62 20.47
N ASN A 10 -31.07 -39.15 20.92
CA ASN A 10 -29.78 -38.47 20.85
C ASN A 10 -29.24 -38.39 19.42
N TRP A 11 -29.43 -39.42 18.60
CA TRP A 11 -29.04 -39.43 17.19
C TRP A 11 -29.82 -38.37 16.36
N CYS A 12 -31.11 -38.20 16.60
CA CYS A 12 -31.92 -37.17 15.93
C CYS A 12 -31.47 -35.75 16.32
N MET A 13 -31.05 -35.53 17.56
CA MET A 13 -30.56 -34.21 18.01
C MET A 13 -29.19 -33.90 17.40
N GLU A 14 -28.28 -34.88 17.32
CA GLU A 14 -26.96 -34.66 16.69
C GLU A 14 -27.08 -34.40 15.18
N ILE A 15 -27.96 -35.09 14.46
CA ILE A 15 -28.17 -34.85 13.03
C ILE A 15 -28.81 -33.45 12.82
N GLY A 16 -29.72 -33.01 13.67
CA GLY A 16 -30.32 -31.67 13.60
C GLY A 16 -29.29 -30.55 13.81
N THR A 17 -28.33 -30.73 14.74
CA THR A 17 -27.25 -29.77 14.97
C THR A 17 -26.26 -29.74 13.82
N LEU A 18 -25.90 -30.84 13.22
CA LEU A 18 -25.02 -30.91 12.06
C LEU A 18 -25.65 -30.23 10.83
N ILE A 19 -26.93 -30.41 10.60
CA ILE A 19 -27.69 -29.76 9.51
C ILE A 19 -27.73 -28.24 9.73
N SER A 20 -27.98 -27.78 10.98
CA SER A 20 -28.05 -26.35 11.27
C SER A 20 -26.69 -25.67 11.09
N ILE A 21 -25.60 -26.32 11.50
CA ILE A 21 -24.22 -25.82 11.28
C ILE A 21 -23.90 -25.77 9.78
N GLY A 22 -24.29 -26.79 9.01
CA GLY A 22 -24.12 -26.82 7.56
C GLY A 22 -24.87 -25.69 6.86
N CYS A 23 -26.11 -25.38 7.27
CA CYS A 23 -26.87 -24.26 6.75
C CYS A 23 -26.22 -22.89 7.05
N ILE A 24 -25.69 -22.71 8.26
CA ILE A 24 -24.99 -21.47 8.65
C ILE A 24 -23.74 -21.28 7.80
N ILE A 25 -22.94 -22.33 7.62
CA ILE A 25 -21.73 -22.27 6.77
C ILE A 25 -22.10 -21.97 5.31
N ALA A 26 -23.15 -22.57 4.78
CA ALA A 26 -23.64 -22.33 3.42
C ALA A 26 -24.09 -20.86 3.25
N LEU A 27 -24.78 -20.29 4.25
CA LEU A 27 -25.20 -18.88 4.23
C LEU A 27 -24.00 -17.92 4.32
N LEU A 28 -22.98 -18.26 5.10
CA LEU A 28 -21.75 -17.47 5.17
C LEU A 28 -20.98 -17.50 3.86
N ILE A 29 -20.91 -18.65 3.19
CA ILE A 29 -20.27 -18.80 1.87
C ILE A 29 -21.06 -18.03 0.81
N LEU A 30 -22.38 -18.09 0.81
CA LEU A 30 -23.25 -17.31 -0.08
C LEU A 30 -23.11 -15.81 0.18
N GLY A 31 -23.06 -15.38 1.44
CA GLY A 31 -22.81 -14.00 1.83
C GLY A 31 -21.44 -13.51 1.36
N TYR A 32 -20.40 -14.33 1.53
CA TYR A 32 -19.08 -14.05 1.03
C TYR A 32 -19.04 -13.90 -0.49
N PHE A 33 -19.69 -14.81 -1.23
CA PHE A 33 -19.78 -14.74 -2.70
C PHE A 33 -20.61 -13.54 -3.19
N MET A 34 -21.68 -13.17 -2.49
CA MET A 34 -22.48 -11.99 -2.82
C MET A 34 -21.72 -10.68 -2.52
N PHE A 35 -20.92 -10.65 -1.47
CA PHE A 35 -20.17 -9.44 -1.08
C PHE A 35 -18.86 -9.28 -1.85
N PHE A 36 -18.10 -10.37 -2.05
CA PHE A 36 -16.84 -10.37 -2.77
C PHE A 36 -16.96 -10.69 -4.26
N GLY A 37 -17.99 -11.38 -4.69
CA GLY A 37 -18.21 -11.71 -6.12
C GLY A 37 -18.61 -10.50 -6.98
N LYS A 38 -18.92 -9.35 -6.38
CA LYS A 38 -19.27 -8.11 -7.12
C LYS A 38 -18.11 -7.16 -7.37
N THR A 39 -16.88 -7.50 -7.00
CA THR A 39 -15.69 -6.75 -7.43
C THR A 39 -15.11 -7.29 -8.75
N LYS A 40 -15.96 -7.58 -9.74
CA LYS A 40 -15.55 -7.40 -11.13
C LYS A 40 -15.53 -5.90 -11.35
N SER A 41 -14.35 -5.31 -11.40
CA SER A 41 -14.12 -4.00 -11.99
C SER A 41 -14.97 -3.92 -13.25
N GLN A 42 -16.04 -3.14 -13.22
CA GLN A 42 -16.58 -2.62 -14.47
C GLN A 42 -15.48 -1.73 -15.02
N GLU A 43 -14.64 -2.31 -15.86
CA GLU A 43 -13.96 -1.56 -16.89
C GLU A 43 -15.10 -0.85 -17.64
N LYS A 44 -15.36 0.41 -17.25
CA LYS A 44 -16.24 1.27 -18.03
C LYS A 44 -15.53 1.37 -19.35
N GLU A 45 -16.04 0.63 -20.36
CA GLU A 45 -15.79 0.97 -21.75
C GLU A 45 -16.11 2.46 -21.87
N ILE A 46 -15.05 3.26 -21.93
CA ILE A 46 -15.15 4.66 -22.32
C ILE A 46 -15.72 4.59 -23.74
N TYR A 47 -16.96 5.02 -23.89
CA TYR A 47 -17.62 5.20 -25.17
C TYR A 47 -16.68 5.98 -26.10
N VAL A 48 -16.10 5.29 -27.07
CA VAL A 48 -15.27 5.89 -28.11
C VAL A 48 -16.21 6.25 -29.26
N PRO A 49 -16.48 7.53 -29.50
CA PRO A 49 -17.24 7.93 -30.67
C PRO A 49 -16.45 7.65 -31.96
N ASN A 50 -17.18 7.22 -32.96
CA ASN A 50 -16.83 6.70 -34.29
C ASN A 50 -15.81 7.50 -35.13
N GLU A 51 -14.99 6.81 -35.73
CA GLU A 51 -13.84 6.66 -36.59
C GLU A 51 -13.39 7.77 -37.60
N LYS A 52 -13.72 9.03 -37.56
CA LYS A 52 -13.06 10.02 -38.46
C LYS A 52 -12.66 11.38 -37.83
N GLY A 53 -12.94 11.60 -36.57
CA GLY A 53 -12.46 12.76 -35.82
C GLY A 53 -11.39 12.45 -34.77
N ASP A 54 -11.07 11.15 -34.58
CA ASP A 54 -10.48 10.59 -33.38
C ASP A 54 -8.94 10.67 -33.31
N ASP A 55 -8.27 10.62 -34.45
CA ASP A 55 -6.78 10.66 -34.47
C ASP A 55 -6.23 11.99 -33.94
N ASN A 56 -6.88 13.11 -34.23
CA ASN A 56 -6.46 14.40 -33.72
C ASN A 56 -6.68 14.51 -32.20
N ILE A 57 -7.78 13.97 -31.68
CA ILE A 57 -8.10 13.99 -30.24
C ILE A 57 -7.12 13.08 -29.47
N ARG A 58 -6.82 11.90 -29.99
CA ARG A 58 -5.83 10.99 -29.42
C ARG A 58 -4.44 11.60 -29.41
N VAL A 59 -4.00 12.21 -30.50
CA VAL A 59 -2.69 12.89 -30.58
C VAL A 59 -2.61 14.06 -29.60
N VAL A 60 -3.67 14.86 -29.48
CA VAL A 60 -3.72 15.97 -28.52
C VAL A 60 -3.74 15.46 -27.09
N SER A 61 -4.53 14.43 -26.78
CA SER A 61 -4.58 13.79 -25.47
C SER A 61 -3.22 13.21 -25.08
N TYR A 62 -2.56 12.50 -25.97
CA TYR A 62 -1.20 11.96 -25.77
C TYR A 62 -0.18 13.08 -25.50
N LYS A 63 -0.18 14.14 -26.32
CA LYS A 63 0.71 15.29 -26.14
C LYS A 63 0.54 16.00 -24.79
N LEU A 64 -0.66 15.99 -24.23
CA LEU A 64 -0.93 16.58 -22.92
C LEU A 64 -0.61 15.63 -21.77
N THR A 65 -0.85 14.34 -21.93
CA THR A 65 -0.73 13.36 -20.83
C THR A 65 0.71 12.89 -20.62
N VAL A 66 1.50 12.72 -21.69
CA VAL A 66 2.90 12.25 -21.56
C VAL A 66 3.76 13.17 -20.72
N PRO A 67 3.77 14.51 -20.89
CA PRO A 67 4.54 15.39 -20.02
C PRO A 67 4.14 15.29 -18.54
N LEU A 68 2.84 15.11 -18.23
CA LEU A 68 2.35 14.94 -16.87
C LEU A 68 2.82 13.60 -16.25
N ARG A 69 2.85 12.52 -17.05
CA ARG A 69 3.38 11.23 -16.62
C ARG A 69 4.88 11.27 -16.37
N ILE A 70 5.65 11.94 -17.23
CA ILE A 70 7.08 12.19 -17.03
C ILE A 70 7.30 12.92 -15.71
N GLN A 71 6.59 14.04 -15.51
CA GLN A 71 6.68 14.82 -14.28
C GLN A 71 6.31 13.99 -13.04
N ALA A 72 5.29 13.13 -13.14
CA ALA A 72 4.92 12.24 -12.05
C ALA A 72 6.04 11.24 -11.71
N CYS A 73 6.67 10.62 -12.71
CA CYS A 73 7.80 9.73 -12.51
C CYS A 73 8.97 10.46 -11.82
N GLU A 74 9.33 11.65 -12.27
CA GLU A 74 10.38 12.48 -11.67
C GLU A 74 10.07 12.80 -10.20
N ARG A 75 8.84 13.23 -9.90
CA ARG A 75 8.42 13.56 -8.53
C ARG A 75 8.43 12.34 -7.61
N LEU A 76 8.04 11.17 -8.11
CA LEU A 76 8.07 9.93 -7.33
C LEU A 76 9.50 9.44 -7.06
N ILE A 77 10.42 9.61 -8.00
CA ILE A 77 11.85 9.35 -7.75
C ILE A 77 12.36 10.29 -6.65
N LEU A 78 12.09 11.58 -6.75
CA LEU A 78 12.49 12.55 -5.73
C LEU A 78 11.87 12.23 -4.36
N TYR A 79 10.60 11.79 -4.32
CA TYR A 79 9.97 11.35 -3.10
C TYR A 79 10.72 10.19 -2.45
N ILE A 80 11.06 9.14 -3.23
CA ILE A 80 11.80 7.98 -2.72
C ILE A 80 13.16 8.37 -2.17
N GLU A 81 13.90 9.23 -2.87
CA GLU A 81 15.19 9.73 -2.41
C GLU A 81 15.07 10.52 -1.11
N ARG A 82 14.00 11.29 -0.94
CA ARG A 82 13.76 12.13 0.23
C ARG A 82 13.39 11.35 1.48
N ILE A 83 12.77 10.18 1.34
CA ILE A 83 12.44 9.33 2.49
C ILE A 83 13.56 8.35 2.88
N GLN A 84 14.71 8.34 2.17
CA GLN A 84 15.88 7.56 2.60
C GLN A 84 16.42 8.09 3.92
N PHE A 85 16.82 7.18 4.83
CA PHE A 85 17.28 7.54 6.15
C PHE A 85 18.42 8.57 6.19
N PRO A 86 19.49 8.46 5.36
CA PRO A 86 20.55 9.46 5.37
C PRO A 86 20.04 10.87 5.05
N VAL A 87 19.04 10.98 4.17
CA VAL A 87 18.45 12.27 3.77
C VAL A 87 17.51 12.80 4.85
N LEU A 88 16.65 11.93 5.42
CA LEU A 88 15.74 12.29 6.51
C LEU A 88 16.53 12.77 7.73
N ILE A 89 17.53 12.01 8.17
CA ILE A 89 18.36 12.33 9.34
C ILE A 89 19.05 13.68 9.13
N LYS A 90 19.68 13.90 7.98
CA LYS A 90 20.36 15.16 7.66
C LYS A 90 19.42 16.38 7.73
N ARG A 91 18.14 16.17 7.47
CA ARG A 91 17.11 17.24 7.49
C ARG A 91 16.63 17.57 8.89
N VAL A 92 16.55 16.56 9.76
CA VAL A 92 15.84 16.63 11.03
C VAL A 92 16.81 16.71 12.22
N PHE A 93 17.97 16.04 12.13
CA PHE A 93 18.92 15.96 13.22
C PHE A 93 19.62 17.28 13.46
N TYR A 94 19.65 17.72 14.71
CA TYR A 94 20.50 18.80 15.22
C TYR A 94 20.98 18.48 16.65
N PRO A 95 22.14 19.01 17.09
CA PRO A 95 22.65 18.76 18.43
C PRO A 95 21.68 19.22 19.51
N GLY A 96 21.36 18.31 20.45
CA GLY A 96 20.44 18.60 21.56
C GLY A 96 18.96 18.32 21.26
N ILE A 97 18.60 17.81 20.09
CA ILE A 97 17.23 17.34 19.84
C ILE A 97 16.87 16.23 20.82
N SER A 98 15.66 16.31 21.39
CA SER A 98 15.16 15.22 22.24
C SER A 98 14.84 13.98 21.41
N ARG A 99 14.90 12.80 22.03
CA ARG A 99 14.58 11.53 21.39
C ARG A 99 13.16 11.52 20.80
N ASN A 100 12.19 12.03 21.58
CA ASN A 100 10.80 12.07 21.15
C ASN A 100 10.59 13.05 19.98
N ASP A 101 11.21 14.22 20.06
CA ASP A 101 11.12 15.21 18.96
C ASP A 101 11.79 14.67 17.69
N PHE A 102 12.92 13.97 17.81
CA PHE A 102 13.59 13.36 16.68
C PHE A 102 12.73 12.30 16.02
N GLN A 103 12.15 11.37 16.80
CA GLN A 103 11.22 10.35 16.28
C GLN A 103 10.01 10.99 15.60
N PHE A 104 9.37 11.93 16.29
CA PHE A 104 8.20 12.64 15.75
C PHE A 104 8.52 13.36 14.44
N ALA A 105 9.62 14.08 14.38
CA ALA A 105 10.03 14.83 13.20
C ALA A 105 10.37 13.91 12.01
N LEU A 106 11.00 12.74 12.23
CA LEU A 106 11.24 11.75 11.19
C LEU A 106 9.93 11.20 10.63
N LEU A 107 9.00 10.77 11.50
CA LEU A 107 7.69 10.25 11.09
C LEU A 107 6.89 11.30 10.33
N GLN A 108 6.85 12.54 10.84
CA GLN A 108 6.15 13.64 10.19
C GLN A 108 6.73 13.95 8.81
N ASN A 109 8.05 14.01 8.67
CA ASN A 109 8.68 14.25 7.36
C ASN A 109 8.33 13.18 6.32
N VAL A 110 8.31 11.88 6.70
CA VAL A 110 7.89 10.81 5.78
C VAL A 110 6.44 10.98 5.36
N GLN A 111 5.57 11.33 6.30
CA GLN A 111 4.14 11.53 6.01
C GLN A 111 3.91 12.75 5.12
N ASP A 112 4.52 13.89 5.43
CA ASP A 112 4.41 15.12 4.65
C ASP A 112 4.88 14.93 3.20
N GLU A 113 6.03 14.28 3.01
CA GLU A 113 6.54 13.97 1.67
C GLU A 113 5.60 13.05 0.90
N PHE A 114 4.96 12.08 1.56
CA PHE A 114 3.98 11.21 0.93
C PHE A 114 2.73 11.99 0.50
N GLU A 115 2.18 12.81 1.39
CA GLU A 115 0.99 13.61 1.12
C GLU A 115 1.19 14.59 -0.04
N HIS A 116 2.37 15.22 -0.12
CA HIS A 116 2.72 16.10 -1.24
C HIS A 116 2.75 15.38 -2.61
N ASN A 117 2.88 14.07 -2.61
CA ASN A 117 2.97 13.26 -3.82
C ASN A 117 1.72 12.42 -4.13
N LEU A 118 0.65 12.49 -3.32
CA LEU A 118 -0.58 11.71 -3.51
C LEU A 118 -1.20 11.86 -4.90
N ALA A 119 -1.19 13.08 -5.46
CA ALA A 119 -1.76 13.36 -6.77
C ALA A 119 -1.04 12.64 -7.92
N GLN A 120 0.21 12.21 -7.72
CA GLN A 120 0.98 11.50 -8.75
C GLN A 120 0.41 10.11 -9.06
N ARG A 121 -0.39 9.54 -8.14
CA ARG A 121 -1.13 8.31 -8.36
C ARG A 121 -1.99 8.31 -9.63
N LEU A 122 -2.47 9.47 -10.05
CA LEU A 122 -3.27 9.61 -11.28
C LEU A 122 -2.51 9.28 -12.57
N TYR A 123 -1.19 9.39 -12.54
CA TYR A 123 -0.33 9.36 -13.73
C TYR A 123 0.56 8.13 -13.84
N VAL A 124 0.56 7.28 -12.82
CA VAL A 124 1.36 6.04 -12.78
C VAL A 124 0.46 4.82 -12.65
N SER A 125 1.00 3.64 -12.98
CA SER A 125 0.28 2.39 -12.82
C SER A 125 0.01 2.05 -11.36
N GLU A 126 -1.04 1.27 -11.11
CA GLU A 126 -1.35 0.79 -9.76
C GLU A 126 -0.17 -0.01 -9.16
N THR A 127 0.53 -0.79 -9.99
CA THR A 127 1.72 -1.54 -9.54
C THR A 127 2.82 -0.61 -9.03
N THR A 128 3.12 0.47 -9.76
CA THR A 128 4.08 1.50 -9.34
C THR A 128 3.63 2.13 -8.03
N TRP A 129 2.36 2.52 -7.94
CA TRP A 129 1.83 3.15 -6.73
C TRP A 129 1.91 2.24 -5.50
N GLN A 130 1.60 0.95 -5.65
CA GLN A 130 1.72 -0.03 -4.57
C GLN A 130 3.17 -0.15 -4.05
N LEU A 131 4.16 -0.14 -4.95
CA LEU A 131 5.56 -0.15 -4.54
C LEU A 131 5.96 1.12 -3.79
N ILE A 132 5.43 2.29 -4.16
CA ILE A 132 5.62 3.56 -3.43
C ILE A 132 5.07 3.45 -2.01
N VAL A 133 3.86 2.91 -1.85
CA VAL A 133 3.24 2.70 -0.53
C VAL A 133 4.07 1.73 0.32
N LEU A 134 4.50 0.60 -0.27
CA LEU A 134 5.34 -0.37 0.44
C LEU A 134 6.69 0.21 0.87
N ALA A 135 7.31 1.04 0.03
CA ALA A 135 8.57 1.73 0.38
C ALA A 135 8.38 2.67 1.58
N LYS A 136 7.26 3.41 1.63
CA LYS A 136 6.89 4.23 2.80
C LYS A 136 6.72 3.39 4.05
N GLU A 137 5.94 2.30 3.96
CA GLU A 137 5.66 1.44 5.11
C GLU A 137 6.94 0.78 5.66
N GLU A 138 7.88 0.39 4.79
CA GLU A 138 9.17 -0.16 5.19
C GLU A 138 9.99 0.86 6.01
N VAL A 139 10.03 2.13 5.57
CA VAL A 139 10.68 3.20 6.34
C VAL A 139 10.02 3.40 7.71
N LEU A 140 8.68 3.45 7.76
CA LEU A 140 7.94 3.62 9.03
C LEU A 140 8.14 2.44 9.98
N GLN A 141 8.17 1.21 9.47
CA GLN A 141 8.42 0.00 10.27
C GLN A 141 9.84 0.01 10.85
N ASN A 142 10.85 0.32 10.03
CA ASN A 142 12.25 0.41 10.49
C ASN A 142 12.44 1.52 11.54
N LEU A 143 11.80 2.69 11.34
CA LEU A 143 11.80 3.76 12.34
C LEU A 143 11.25 3.25 13.68
N ASN A 144 10.06 2.67 13.67
CA ASN A 144 9.41 2.20 14.90
C ASN A 144 10.20 1.09 15.57
N ALA A 145 10.79 0.17 14.81
CA ALA A 145 11.62 -0.91 15.33
C ALA A 145 12.87 -0.36 16.04
N VAL A 146 13.64 0.53 15.41
CA VAL A 146 14.87 1.09 16.00
C VAL A 146 14.57 1.87 17.27
N PHE A 147 13.51 2.67 17.28
CA PHE A 147 13.11 3.40 18.48
C PHE A 147 12.52 2.49 19.56
N GLY A 148 11.83 1.41 19.21
CA GLY A 148 11.31 0.43 20.16
C GLY A 148 12.38 -0.42 20.81
N ASP A 149 13.34 -0.89 20.03
CA ASP A 149 14.41 -1.80 20.49
C ASP A 149 15.49 -1.08 21.33
N ASN A 150 15.56 0.26 21.25
CA ASN A 150 16.58 1.06 21.90
C ASN A 150 15.97 2.18 22.79
N PRO A 151 15.25 1.84 23.87
CA PRO A 151 14.49 2.83 24.66
C PRO A 151 15.38 3.89 25.32
N ASP A 152 16.61 3.53 25.73
CA ASP A 152 17.54 4.39 26.45
C ASP A 152 18.72 4.87 25.60
N ALA A 153 18.71 4.58 24.28
CA ALA A 153 19.83 4.96 23.41
C ALA A 153 19.87 6.46 23.15
N ASP A 154 21.08 7.00 23.07
CA ASP A 154 21.31 8.37 22.63
C ASP A 154 20.86 8.57 21.17
N VAL A 155 20.35 9.77 20.88
CA VAL A 155 19.81 10.13 19.55
C VAL A 155 20.86 9.96 18.45
N ALA A 156 22.13 10.25 18.72
CA ALA A 156 23.21 10.07 17.74
C ALA A 156 23.41 8.59 17.38
N LEU A 157 23.30 7.68 18.35
CA LEU A 157 23.37 6.25 18.11
C LEU A 157 22.18 5.75 17.27
N ILE A 158 20.97 6.21 17.60
CA ILE A 158 19.75 5.91 16.83
C ILE A 158 19.93 6.40 15.38
N ALA A 159 20.39 7.63 15.18
CA ALA A 159 20.62 8.19 13.86
C ALA A 159 21.66 7.37 13.06
N GLN A 160 22.75 6.93 13.69
CA GLN A 160 23.74 6.08 13.07
C GLN A 160 23.16 4.72 12.66
N GLN A 161 22.37 4.11 13.52
CA GLN A 161 21.70 2.83 13.26
C GLN A 161 20.70 2.96 12.09
N LEU A 162 19.86 3.99 12.11
CA LEU A 162 18.93 4.27 11.01
C LEU A 162 19.66 4.49 9.68
N ALA A 163 20.77 5.22 9.68
CA ALA A 163 21.54 5.50 8.48
C ALA A 163 22.13 4.24 7.82
N SER A 164 22.23 3.13 8.54
CA SER A 164 22.74 1.84 8.02
C SER A 164 21.64 0.97 7.38
N PHE A 165 20.35 1.32 7.50
CA PHE A 165 19.28 0.57 6.89
C PHE A 165 19.19 0.83 5.39
N GLU A 166 19.07 -0.25 4.64
CA GLU A 166 18.67 -0.22 3.23
C GLU A 166 17.16 -0.26 3.13
N ASN A 167 16.62 0.23 2.01
CA ASN A 167 15.20 0.18 1.71
C ASN A 167 14.96 -0.58 0.39
N PRO A 168 14.90 -1.92 0.41
CA PRO A 168 14.69 -2.74 -0.78
C PRO A 168 13.40 -2.44 -1.54
N MET A 169 12.32 -2.00 -0.85
CA MET A 169 11.08 -1.63 -1.52
C MET A 169 11.23 -0.32 -2.29
N ALA A 170 12.01 0.64 -1.78
CA ALA A 170 12.36 1.85 -2.50
C ALA A 170 13.13 1.54 -3.80
N GLU A 171 14.10 0.64 -3.75
CA GLU A 171 14.84 0.23 -4.95
C GLU A 171 13.93 -0.42 -6.00
N LYS A 172 13.04 -1.33 -5.57
CA LYS A 172 12.04 -1.94 -6.45
C LYS A 172 11.11 -0.90 -7.07
N ALA A 173 10.67 0.09 -6.29
CA ALA A 173 9.84 1.18 -6.77
C ALA A 173 10.57 2.00 -7.84
N VAL A 174 11.83 2.37 -7.61
CA VAL A 174 12.67 3.09 -8.59
C VAL A 174 12.81 2.31 -9.89
N VAL A 175 13.10 1.01 -9.82
CA VAL A 175 13.21 0.15 -11.00
C VAL A 175 11.89 0.12 -11.78
N ASN A 176 10.77 0.03 -11.08
CA ASN A 176 9.45 0.00 -11.74
C ASN A 176 9.07 1.34 -12.37
N ILE A 177 9.35 2.47 -11.68
CA ILE A 177 9.16 3.82 -12.25
C ILE A 177 9.98 3.98 -13.54
N LYS A 178 11.25 3.55 -13.55
CA LYS A 178 12.11 3.60 -14.75
C LYS A 178 11.56 2.75 -15.89
N LYS A 179 10.99 1.57 -15.61
CA LYS A 179 10.33 0.74 -16.64
C LYS A 179 9.11 1.46 -17.21
N GLU A 180 8.28 2.04 -16.36
CA GLU A 180 7.09 2.78 -16.77
C GLU A 180 7.46 4.01 -17.59
N PHE A 181 8.46 4.77 -17.16
CA PHE A 181 9.01 5.91 -17.91
C PHE A 181 9.48 5.52 -19.31
N ASN A 182 10.22 4.42 -19.43
CA ASN A 182 10.73 3.93 -20.73
C ASN A 182 9.63 3.39 -21.66
N SER A 183 8.41 3.18 -21.16
CA SER A 183 7.25 2.73 -21.93
C SER A 183 6.35 3.87 -22.42
N LEU A 184 6.67 5.13 -22.08
CA LEU A 184 5.95 6.32 -22.51
C LEU A 184 6.23 6.67 -23.96
#